data_88a77a18fd2f10c58f2159999bbf697a
#
_entry.id   88a77a18fd2f10c58f2159999bbf697a
#
_cell.length_a   1.000
_cell.length_b   1.000
_cell.length_c   1.000
_cell.angle_alpha   90.00
_cell.angle_beta   90.00
_cell.angle_gamma   90.00
#
_symmetry.space_group_name_H-M   'P 1'
#
loop_
_entity.id
_entity.type
_entity.pdbx_description
1 polymer ?
#
loop_
_entity_poly.entity_id
_entity_poly.type
_entity_poly.pdbx_seq_one_letter_code
_entity_poly.pdbx_strand_id
1 'polypeptide(L)'
;MKVRFQANKSDEVSYQDLTVGNVYRVIGIEADDFRILNVVGLPYLYPHQLFSVVDDQEPRSWIIEYGEAGERYAYPAELNRVGFFEDYFDGNQAAIMAFHQYLANQRILRNTASKAA
;
A
#
# COMPACT_ATOMS: atom_id res chain seq x y z
N MET A 1 -1.72 -3.77 -8.21
CA MET A 1 -2.54 -4.63 -7.35
C MET A 1 -3.64 -3.83 -6.68
N LYS A 2 -4.85 -4.36 -6.65
CA LYS A 2 -6.01 -3.70 -6.06
C LYS A 2 -6.79 -4.68 -5.20
N VAL A 3 -7.30 -4.20 -4.08
CA VAL A 3 -8.07 -5.01 -3.13
C VAL A 3 -9.35 -4.27 -2.74
N ARG A 4 -10.41 -5.03 -2.42
CA ARG A 4 -11.68 -4.46 -1.95
C ARG A 4 -11.81 -4.73 -0.45
N PHE A 5 -12.11 -3.67 0.31
CA PHE A 5 -12.34 -3.82 1.74
C PHE A 5 -13.67 -4.52 1.98
N GLN A 6 -13.61 -5.64 2.68
CA GLN A 6 -14.79 -6.41 3.09
C GLN A 6 -15.29 -5.90 4.44
N ALA A 7 -16.48 -6.29 4.85
CA ALA A 7 -16.96 -5.98 6.18
C ALA A 7 -16.01 -6.56 7.25
N ASN A 8 -15.79 -5.80 8.31
CA ASN A 8 -15.02 -6.29 9.46
C ASN A 8 -15.67 -7.55 10.01
N LYS A 9 -14.95 -8.65 9.96
CA LYS A 9 -15.40 -9.92 10.54
C LYS A 9 -14.90 -10.09 11.97
N SER A 10 -14.02 -9.18 12.42
CA SER A 10 -13.55 -9.14 13.79
C SER A 10 -14.45 -8.17 14.56
N ASP A 11 -15.14 -8.68 15.57
CA ASP A 11 -16.02 -7.87 16.40
C ASP A 11 -15.24 -6.91 17.32
N GLU A 12 -13.91 -7.05 17.38
CA GLU A 12 -13.09 -6.31 18.32
C GLU A 12 -12.48 -5.04 17.72
N VAL A 13 -12.31 -4.96 16.39
CA VAL A 13 -11.65 -3.82 15.76
C VAL A 13 -12.53 -3.27 14.63
N SER A 14 -12.78 -1.96 14.68
CA SER A 14 -13.49 -1.25 13.63
C SER A 14 -12.51 -0.34 12.90
N TYR A 15 -12.45 -0.46 11.57
CA TYR A 15 -11.58 0.35 10.72
C TYR A 15 -12.39 1.49 10.09
N GLN A 16 -12.42 2.62 10.77
CA GLN A 16 -13.19 3.80 10.32
C GLN A 16 -12.48 4.56 9.18
N ASP A 17 -11.21 4.28 8.97
CA ASP A 17 -10.40 4.88 7.92
C ASP A 17 -10.47 4.13 6.57
N LEU A 18 -11.30 3.09 6.50
CA LEU A 18 -11.59 2.35 5.28
C LEU A 18 -13.10 2.26 5.08
N THR A 19 -13.54 2.27 3.83
CA THR A 19 -14.96 2.17 3.47
C THR A 19 -15.25 0.80 2.91
N VAL A 20 -16.23 0.10 3.52
CA VAL A 20 -16.66 -1.23 3.08
C VAL A 20 -17.11 -1.17 1.62
N GLY A 21 -16.63 -2.11 0.82
CA GLY A 21 -16.94 -2.23 -0.60
C GLY A 21 -16.07 -1.40 -1.51
N ASN A 22 -15.31 -0.45 -0.98
CA ASN A 22 -14.39 0.34 -1.81
C ASN A 22 -13.16 -0.48 -2.20
N VAL A 23 -12.64 -0.16 -3.39
CA VAL A 23 -11.42 -0.74 -3.91
C VAL A 23 -10.26 0.20 -3.60
N TYR A 24 -9.18 -0.37 -3.07
CA TYR A 24 -7.98 0.37 -2.71
C TYR A 24 -6.78 -0.16 -3.46
N ARG A 25 -5.90 0.74 -3.86
CA ARG A 25 -4.64 0.37 -4.46
C ARG A 25 -3.66 -0.05 -3.38
N VAL A 26 -2.99 -1.18 -3.59
CA VAL A 26 -1.95 -1.66 -2.68
C VAL A 26 -0.64 -0.96 -3.03
N ILE A 27 -0.04 -0.31 -2.05
CA ILE A 27 1.24 0.41 -2.20
C ILE A 27 2.41 -0.54 -1.96
N GLY A 28 2.20 -1.54 -1.13
CA GLY A 28 3.23 -2.53 -0.81
C GLY A 28 2.66 -3.66 0.02
N ILE A 29 3.48 -4.68 0.22
CA ILE A 29 3.14 -5.87 1.01
C ILE A 29 4.20 -6.05 2.08
N GLU A 30 3.75 -6.32 3.31
CA GLU A 30 4.63 -6.55 4.45
C GLU A 30 4.14 -7.79 5.19
N ALA A 31 4.88 -8.89 5.10
CA ALA A 31 4.51 -10.16 5.70
C ALA A 31 3.07 -10.57 5.30
N ASP A 32 2.76 -10.46 4.03
CA ASP A 32 1.46 -10.73 3.41
C ASP A 32 0.36 -9.69 3.68
N ASP A 33 0.54 -8.78 4.63
CA ASP A 33 -0.41 -7.69 4.88
C ASP A 33 -0.24 -6.55 3.87
N PHE A 34 -1.29 -5.75 3.69
CA PHE A 34 -1.32 -4.74 2.65
C PHE A 34 -1.10 -3.34 3.21
N ARG A 35 -0.15 -2.61 2.63
CA ARG A 35 -0.02 -1.18 2.87
C ARG A 35 -0.91 -0.45 1.88
N ILE A 36 -1.85 0.34 2.41
CA ILE A 36 -2.91 0.97 1.63
C ILE A 36 -3.02 2.43 2.02
N LEU A 37 -3.21 3.30 1.02
CA LEU A 37 -3.54 4.69 1.26
C LEU A 37 -5.01 4.78 1.65
N ASN A 38 -5.28 5.10 2.90
CA ASN A 38 -6.64 5.11 3.45
C ASN A 38 -7.43 6.37 3.05
N VAL A 39 -8.66 6.52 3.57
CA VAL A 39 -9.53 7.63 3.19
C VAL A 39 -9.00 9.00 3.61
N VAL A 40 -8.13 9.06 4.62
CA VAL A 40 -7.50 10.32 5.04
C VAL A 40 -6.12 10.54 4.39
N GLY A 41 -5.71 9.66 3.48
CA GLY A 41 -4.47 9.83 2.72
C GLY A 41 -3.21 9.33 3.42
N LEU A 42 -3.34 8.45 4.42
CA LEU A 42 -2.19 7.91 5.14
C LEU A 42 -1.91 6.46 4.74
N PRO A 43 -0.62 6.08 4.62
CA PRO A 43 -0.23 4.75 4.17
C PRO A 43 -0.13 3.74 5.33
N TYR A 44 -1.25 3.34 5.90
CA TYR A 44 -1.27 2.34 6.96
C TYR A 44 -1.19 0.92 6.43
N LEU A 45 -0.71 0.02 7.29
CA LEU A 45 -0.65 -1.41 7.03
C LEU A 45 -1.89 -2.08 7.64
N TYR A 46 -2.60 -2.89 6.84
CA TYR A 46 -3.83 -3.56 7.26
C TYR A 46 -3.72 -5.07 7.05
N PRO A 47 -4.36 -5.86 7.94
CA PRO A 47 -4.42 -7.31 7.77
C PRO A 47 -5.04 -7.69 6.42
N HIS A 48 -4.40 -8.60 5.70
CA HIS A 48 -4.88 -9.00 4.37
C HIS A 48 -6.25 -9.69 4.42
N GLN A 49 -6.60 -10.31 5.54
CA GLN A 49 -7.88 -11.01 5.71
C GLN A 49 -9.09 -10.08 5.61
N LEU A 50 -8.89 -8.77 5.74
CA LEU A 50 -9.97 -7.79 5.63
C LEU A 50 -10.39 -7.53 4.18
N PHE A 51 -9.68 -8.08 3.21
CA PHE A 51 -9.85 -7.71 1.80
C PHE A 51 -10.06 -8.92 0.91
N SER A 52 -10.73 -8.67 -0.22
CA SER A 52 -10.70 -9.57 -1.37
C SER A 52 -9.82 -8.95 -2.45
N VAL A 53 -9.02 -9.77 -3.13
CA VAL A 53 -8.15 -9.28 -4.20
C VAL A 53 -8.98 -9.09 -5.47
N VAL A 54 -8.95 -7.88 -6.01
CA VAL A 54 -9.66 -7.52 -7.25
C VAL A 54 -8.72 -7.62 -8.44
N ASP A 55 -7.47 -7.21 -8.25
CA ASP A 55 -6.41 -7.29 -9.27
C ASP A 55 -5.12 -7.69 -8.56
N ASP A 56 -4.63 -8.88 -8.85
CA ASP A 56 -3.43 -9.43 -8.20
C ASP A 56 -2.12 -9.04 -8.90
N GLN A 57 -2.19 -8.27 -9.97
CA GLN A 57 -1.02 -7.91 -10.74
C GLN A 57 -0.19 -6.85 -10.02
N GLU A 58 0.98 -7.26 -9.55
CA GLU A 58 1.93 -6.36 -8.90
C GLU A 58 2.76 -5.61 -9.94
N PRO A 59 3.09 -4.33 -9.69
CA PRO A 59 3.99 -3.60 -10.58
C PRO A 59 5.35 -4.31 -10.71
N ARG A 60 5.91 -4.33 -11.91
CA ARG A 60 7.21 -4.98 -12.17
C ARG A 60 8.36 -4.31 -11.43
N SER A 61 8.20 -3.04 -11.08
CA SER A 61 9.22 -2.28 -10.38
C SER A 61 9.33 -2.59 -8.88
N TRP A 62 8.39 -3.37 -8.33
CA TRP A 62 8.44 -3.73 -6.92
C TRP A 62 9.61 -4.68 -6.66
N ILE A 63 10.32 -4.40 -5.58
CA ILE A 63 11.40 -5.26 -5.09
C ILE A 63 10.78 -6.27 -4.12
N ILE A 64 11.05 -7.54 -4.36
CA ILE A 64 10.49 -8.65 -3.56
C ILE A 64 11.59 -9.23 -2.70
N GLU A 65 11.31 -9.35 -1.40
CA GLU A 65 12.21 -9.95 -0.42
C GLU A 65 11.43 -10.94 0.43
N TYR A 66 12.12 -11.94 0.96
CA TYR A 66 11.52 -12.96 1.82
C TYR A 66 12.19 -12.95 3.17
N GLY A 67 11.40 -13.05 4.23
CA GLY A 67 11.89 -13.17 5.59
C GLY A 67 12.29 -14.62 5.92
N GLU A 68 12.80 -14.82 7.12
CA GLU A 68 13.32 -16.13 7.58
C GLU A 68 12.25 -17.21 7.66
N ALA A 69 10.99 -16.81 7.91
CA ALA A 69 9.86 -17.74 7.96
C ALA A 69 9.13 -17.85 6.62
N GLY A 70 9.71 -17.32 5.54
CA GLY A 70 9.11 -17.33 4.22
C GLY A 70 8.07 -16.25 3.97
N GLU A 71 7.87 -15.34 4.92
CA GLU A 71 6.96 -14.21 4.74
C GLU A 71 7.46 -13.29 3.63
N ARG A 72 6.52 -12.73 2.88
CA ARG A 72 6.83 -11.98 1.67
C ARG A 72 6.72 -10.48 1.92
N TYR A 73 7.71 -9.74 1.43
CA TYR A 73 7.77 -8.28 1.43
C TYR A 73 7.91 -7.80 -0.01
N ALA A 74 7.11 -6.83 -0.41
CA ALA A 74 7.17 -6.29 -1.77
C ALA A 74 6.85 -4.79 -1.72
N TYR A 75 7.79 -3.97 -2.17
CA TYR A 75 7.66 -2.52 -2.18
C TYR A 75 8.30 -1.90 -3.42
N PRO A 76 7.78 -0.76 -3.91
CA PRO A 76 8.52 0.03 -4.89
C PRO A 76 9.92 0.36 -4.37
N ALA A 77 10.88 0.44 -5.29
CA ALA A 77 12.28 0.73 -4.91
C ALA A 77 12.40 2.00 -4.07
N GLU A 78 11.62 3.03 -4.40
CA GLU A 78 11.63 4.33 -3.71
C GLU A 78 11.21 4.22 -2.25
N LEU A 79 10.45 3.19 -1.89
CA LEU A 79 9.90 3.00 -0.55
C LEU A 79 10.50 1.80 0.18
N ASN A 80 11.45 1.10 -0.45
CA ASN A 80 11.96 -0.18 0.05
C ASN A 80 13.17 -0.03 1.00
N ARG A 81 13.36 1.12 1.58
CA ARG A 81 14.41 1.34 2.58
C ARG A 81 13.94 0.82 3.94
N VAL A 82 14.81 0.13 4.66
CA VAL A 82 14.51 -0.32 6.03
C VAL A 82 14.09 0.87 6.89
N GLY A 83 12.96 0.74 7.57
CA GLY A 83 12.45 1.79 8.46
C GLY A 83 11.80 2.97 7.75
N PHE A 84 11.51 2.87 6.45
CA PHE A 84 10.92 3.98 5.69
C PHE A 84 9.62 4.48 6.33
N PHE A 85 8.66 3.58 6.59
CA PHE A 85 7.36 3.99 7.11
C PHE A 85 7.42 4.35 8.59
N GLU A 86 8.32 3.79 9.34
CA GLU A 86 8.60 4.23 10.72
C GLU A 86 9.07 5.69 10.71
N ASP A 87 10.02 6.03 9.84
CA ASP A 87 10.48 7.40 9.67
C ASP A 87 9.36 8.32 9.19
N TYR A 88 8.55 7.86 8.25
CA TYR A 88 7.41 8.62 7.74
C TYR A 88 6.47 9.01 8.89
N PHE A 89 6.06 8.04 9.71
CA PHE A 89 5.12 8.29 10.81
C PHE A 89 5.76 9.04 11.98
N ASP A 90 7.09 9.02 12.10
CA ASP A 90 7.83 9.82 13.06
C ASP A 90 8.01 11.29 12.62
N GLY A 91 7.50 11.65 11.45
CA GLY A 91 7.56 13.02 10.96
C GLY A 91 8.87 13.38 10.24
N ASN A 92 9.66 12.39 9.86
CA ASN A 92 10.91 12.63 9.10
C ASN A 92 10.58 13.28 7.76
N GLN A 93 11.09 14.49 7.52
CA GLN A 93 10.75 15.26 6.34
C GLN A 93 11.21 14.60 5.04
N ALA A 94 12.39 13.97 5.05
CA ALA A 94 12.89 13.29 3.86
C ALA A 94 11.99 12.12 3.47
N ALA A 95 11.51 11.34 4.44
CA ALA A 95 10.60 10.22 4.19
C ALA A 95 9.24 10.71 3.68
N ILE A 96 8.69 11.76 4.30
CA ILE A 96 7.42 12.36 3.89
C ILE A 96 7.51 12.88 2.45
N MET A 97 8.57 13.60 2.13
CA MET A 97 8.79 14.14 0.79
C MET A 97 8.98 13.03 -0.24
N ALA A 98 9.72 11.98 0.09
CA ALA A 98 9.93 10.84 -0.79
C ALA A 98 8.61 10.13 -1.10
N PHE A 99 7.75 9.97 -0.10
CA PHE A 99 6.44 9.34 -0.29
C PHE A 99 5.54 10.19 -1.18
N HIS A 100 5.48 11.50 -0.93
CA HIS A 100 4.70 12.42 -1.76
C HIS A 100 5.20 12.44 -3.21
N GLN A 101 6.51 12.39 -3.40
CA GLN A 101 7.09 12.32 -4.74
C GLN A 101 6.73 11.01 -5.44
N TYR A 102 6.76 9.90 -4.72
CA TYR A 102 6.30 8.61 -5.25
C TYR A 102 4.85 8.69 -5.73
N LEU A 103 3.96 9.25 -4.90
CA LEU A 103 2.54 9.38 -5.28
C LEU A 103 2.36 10.28 -6.50
N ALA A 104 3.10 11.38 -6.59
CA ALA A 104 3.05 12.28 -7.75
C ALA A 104 3.50 11.57 -9.02
N ASN A 105 4.57 10.80 -8.96
CA ASN A 105 5.08 10.02 -10.08
C ASN A 105 4.06 8.98 -10.56
N GLN A 106 3.39 8.29 -9.63
CA GLN A 106 2.34 7.33 -9.98
C GLN A 106 1.17 8.00 -10.69
N ARG A 107 0.79 9.20 -10.26
CA ARG A 107 -0.29 9.99 -10.87
C ARG A 107 0.06 10.39 -12.30
N ILE A 108 1.28 10.84 -12.53
CA ILE A 108 1.79 11.19 -13.86
C ILE A 108 1.75 9.99 -14.80
N LEU A 109 2.24 8.84 -14.35
CA LEU A 109 2.25 7.61 -15.15
C LEU A 109 0.84 7.16 -15.53
N ARG A 110 -0.12 7.24 -14.60
CA ARG A 110 -1.52 6.89 -14.89
C ARG A 110 -2.14 7.83 -15.90
N ASN A 111 -1.88 9.13 -15.79
CA ASN A 111 -2.40 10.12 -16.73
C ASN A 111 -1.83 9.91 -18.14
N THR A 112 -0.54 9.58 -18.23
CA THR A 112 0.11 9.26 -19.50
C THR A 112 -0.50 8.01 -20.15
N ALA A 113 -0.70 6.96 -19.36
CA ALA A 113 -1.33 5.73 -19.84
C ALA A 113 -2.76 5.98 -20.34
N SER A 114 -3.53 6.80 -19.61
CA SER A 114 -4.90 7.16 -20.00
C SER A 114 -4.93 7.94 -21.32
N LYS A 115 -3.96 8.81 -21.55
CA LYS A 115 -3.87 9.57 -22.81
C LYS A 115 -3.43 8.72 -23.99
N ALA A 116 -2.66 7.66 -23.75
CA ALA A 116 -2.20 6.75 -24.79
C ALA A 116 -3.29 5.77 -25.23
N ALA A 117 -4.30 5.61 -24.43
CA ALA A 117 -5.45 4.76 -24.75
C ALA A 117 -6.50 5.53 -25.52
#